data_0003488d93e2e47abe7671601e1c2b9a
#
_entry.id   0003488d93e2e47abe7671601e1c2b9a
#
_cell.length_a   1.000
_cell.length_b   1.000
_cell.length_c   1.000
_cell.angle_alpha   90.00
_cell.angle_beta   90.00
_cell.angle_gamma   90.00
#
_symmetry.space_group_name_H-M   'P 1'
#
loop_
_entity.id
_entity.type
_entity.pdbx_description
1 polymer ?
#
loop_
_entity_poly.entity_id
_entity_poly.type
_entity_poly.pdbx_seq_one_letter_code
_entity_poly.pdbx_strand_id
1 'polypeptide(L)'
;MGIIVNNIKPIRIMFNGVEATLYHNGIKIWPEVTDPYNPLNLPPNTVRVRTNDGNVPYKSSDYPTSYETATLVEGTSDVYDVYKSGADFKFLFCDSRNIVEVLGANTTGITDMYNMFSHCTSLTTVHLFDTFSVTDMQQMFYKCNQLTSVPLFSTSNVTAMMYMFGYCNSLTSVPLFDTSSVINMDAMFDGCSSLTSVPLFNTSSVVSMHDMFLNCKKVQSGALALYLQASTQANPPTGHVKTFRNCGANTTTGAAELAQIPDDWK
;
A
#
# COMPACT_ATOMS: atom_id res chain seq x y z
N MET A 1 -6.56 -17.62 26.74
CA MET A 1 -6.80 -17.79 28.18
C MET A 1 -7.84 -16.77 28.59
N GLY A 2 -9.08 -17.19 28.86
CA GLY A 2 -10.16 -16.27 29.21
C GLY A 2 -10.04 -15.80 30.65
N ILE A 3 -10.07 -14.50 30.89
CA ILE A 3 -10.16 -13.92 32.23
C ILE A 3 -11.65 -13.88 32.60
N ILE A 4 -12.05 -14.63 33.62
CA ILE A 4 -13.40 -14.58 34.18
C ILE A 4 -13.40 -13.51 35.26
N VAL A 5 -14.16 -12.44 35.07
CA VAL A 5 -14.32 -11.38 36.08
C VAL A 5 -15.79 -11.34 36.51
N ASN A 6 -16.04 -11.67 37.77
CA ASN A 6 -17.37 -11.58 38.37
C ASN A 6 -17.76 -10.11 38.60
N ASN A 7 -18.87 -9.69 38.02
CA ASN A 7 -19.63 -8.46 38.33
C ASN A 7 -18.94 -7.12 38.12
N ILE A 8 -18.16 -6.92 37.06
CA ILE A 8 -17.59 -5.61 36.74
C ILE A 8 -18.14 -5.14 35.38
N LYS A 9 -18.46 -3.83 35.27
CA LYS A 9 -18.78 -3.17 34.00
C LYS A 9 -17.74 -3.50 32.95
N PRO A 10 -18.12 -3.70 31.67
CA PRO A 10 -17.19 -4.08 30.62
C PRO A 10 -16.05 -3.11 30.55
N ILE A 11 -14.83 -3.57 30.81
CA ILE A 11 -13.61 -2.82 30.54
C ILE A 11 -13.35 -2.92 29.06
N ARG A 12 -13.32 -1.79 28.37
CA ARG A 12 -12.84 -1.74 26.98
C ARG A 12 -11.35 -2.09 26.99
N ILE A 13 -11.00 -3.26 26.50
CA ILE A 13 -9.60 -3.63 26.28
C ILE A 13 -9.33 -3.40 24.80
N MET A 14 -8.47 -2.41 24.52
CA MET A 14 -7.98 -2.15 23.18
C MET A 14 -6.64 -2.87 23.03
N PHE A 15 -6.54 -3.80 22.08
CA PHE A 15 -5.28 -4.39 21.66
C PHE A 15 -4.97 -3.87 20.25
N ASN A 16 -3.89 -3.12 20.09
CA ASN A 16 -3.50 -2.49 18.83
C ASN A 16 -4.64 -1.71 18.13
N GLY A 17 -5.47 -1.02 18.91
CA GLY A 17 -6.59 -0.27 18.36
C GLY A 17 -7.87 -1.08 18.08
N VAL A 18 -7.87 -2.37 18.36
CA VAL A 18 -9.01 -3.28 18.15
C VAL A 18 -9.68 -3.65 19.46
N GLU A 19 -11.00 -3.59 19.52
CA GLU A 19 -11.79 -4.03 20.68
C GLU A 19 -11.78 -5.57 20.81
N ALA A 20 -11.28 -6.08 21.94
CA ALA A 20 -11.25 -7.54 22.20
C ALA A 20 -12.60 -8.10 22.67
N THR A 21 -12.95 -9.31 22.23
CA THR A 21 -14.17 -10.00 22.68
C THR A 21 -14.04 -10.48 24.12
N LEU A 22 -15.00 -10.16 24.97
CA LEU A 22 -15.10 -10.66 26.34
C LEU A 22 -16.19 -11.73 26.45
N TYR A 23 -15.93 -12.73 27.31
CA TYR A 23 -16.90 -13.75 27.68
C TYR A 23 -17.24 -13.64 29.16
N HIS A 24 -18.52 -13.77 29.48
CA HIS A 24 -19.02 -13.91 30.84
C HIS A 24 -19.79 -15.23 30.96
N ASN A 25 -19.39 -16.07 31.90
CA ASN A 25 -19.96 -17.42 32.10
C ASN A 25 -20.04 -18.25 30.80
N GLY A 26 -19.03 -18.17 29.95
CA GLY A 26 -18.98 -18.86 28.67
C GLY A 26 -19.89 -18.32 27.57
N ILE A 27 -20.64 -17.24 27.85
CA ILE A 27 -21.45 -16.54 26.85
C ILE A 27 -20.60 -15.38 26.29
N LYS A 28 -20.50 -15.32 24.96
CA LYS A 28 -19.85 -14.25 24.25
C LYS A 28 -20.65 -12.95 24.45
N ILE A 29 -20.03 -11.96 25.12
CA ILE A 29 -20.68 -10.69 25.41
C ILE A 29 -20.23 -9.53 24.51
N TRP A 30 -19.30 -9.80 23.60
CA TRP A 30 -18.81 -8.84 22.62
C TRP A 30 -18.94 -9.41 21.21
N PRO A 31 -19.14 -8.53 20.20
CA PRO A 31 -19.17 -9.00 18.82
C PRO A 31 -17.88 -9.74 18.48
N GLU A 32 -17.93 -10.60 17.48
CA GLU A 32 -16.72 -11.24 16.96
C GLU A 32 -15.71 -10.17 16.63
N VAL A 33 -14.50 -10.28 17.21
CA VAL A 33 -13.37 -9.52 16.73
C VAL A 33 -13.15 -10.05 15.32
N THR A 34 -13.68 -9.36 14.33
CA THR A 34 -13.24 -9.58 12.97
C THR A 34 -11.77 -9.17 12.95
N ASP A 35 -10.92 -10.04 12.45
CA ASP A 35 -9.52 -9.71 12.18
C ASP A 35 -9.51 -8.37 11.42
N PRO A 36 -8.87 -7.30 11.94
CA PRO A 36 -8.88 -6.00 11.28
C PRO A 36 -8.24 -6.06 9.90
N TYR A 37 -7.41 -7.08 9.65
CA TYR A 37 -6.77 -7.33 8.37
C TYR A 37 -7.57 -8.26 7.46
N ASN A 38 -8.59 -8.96 8.02
CA ASN A 38 -9.52 -9.79 7.27
C ASN A 38 -10.96 -9.58 7.76
N PRO A 39 -11.51 -8.34 7.66
CA PRO A 39 -12.83 -7.99 8.20
C PRO A 39 -13.97 -8.76 7.51
N LEU A 40 -13.72 -9.36 6.36
CA LEU A 40 -14.70 -10.12 5.58
C LEU A 40 -14.64 -11.64 5.87
N ASN A 41 -13.77 -12.09 6.79
CA ASN A 41 -13.57 -13.50 7.11
C ASN A 41 -13.28 -14.38 5.88
N LEU A 42 -12.48 -13.87 4.96
CA LEU A 42 -12.13 -14.55 3.72
C LEU A 42 -11.25 -15.79 4.01
N PRO A 43 -11.40 -16.86 3.21
CA PRO A 43 -10.46 -17.98 3.24
C PRO A 43 -9.00 -17.51 3.00
N PRO A 44 -7.99 -18.26 3.48
CA PRO A 44 -6.59 -17.94 3.17
C PRO A 44 -6.36 -17.78 1.67
N ASN A 45 -5.43 -16.90 1.31
CA ASN A 45 -5.04 -16.62 -0.08
C ASN A 45 -6.19 -16.14 -0.98
N THR A 46 -7.17 -15.47 -0.40
CA THR A 46 -8.33 -14.93 -1.12
C THR A 46 -8.35 -13.41 -1.06
N VAL A 47 -8.57 -12.77 -2.20
CA VAL A 47 -8.78 -11.32 -2.33
C VAL A 47 -10.17 -11.06 -2.87
N ARG A 48 -10.96 -10.23 -2.19
CA ARG A 48 -12.27 -9.78 -2.65
C ARG A 48 -12.16 -8.46 -3.37
N VAL A 49 -12.61 -8.43 -4.60
CA VAL A 49 -12.56 -7.24 -5.46
C VAL A 49 -13.92 -6.94 -6.08
N ARG A 50 -14.14 -5.66 -6.42
CA ARG A 50 -15.26 -5.20 -7.23
C ARG A 50 -14.78 -4.82 -8.61
N THR A 51 -15.58 -5.12 -9.64
CA THR A 51 -15.33 -4.74 -11.02
C THR A 51 -16.36 -3.72 -11.52
N ASN A 52 -16.02 -2.93 -12.54
CA ASN A 52 -16.89 -1.88 -13.08
C ASN A 52 -17.81 -2.35 -14.23
N ASP A 53 -17.66 -3.58 -14.68
CA ASP A 53 -18.37 -4.14 -15.84
C ASP A 53 -19.11 -5.45 -15.52
N GLY A 54 -19.09 -5.89 -14.25
CA GLY A 54 -19.71 -7.13 -13.78
C GLY A 54 -19.03 -8.41 -14.30
N ASN A 55 -17.90 -8.29 -14.99
CA ASN A 55 -17.13 -9.43 -15.44
C ASN A 55 -16.04 -9.81 -14.41
N VAL A 56 -15.55 -11.04 -14.48
CA VAL A 56 -14.39 -11.48 -13.70
C VAL A 56 -13.20 -10.52 -13.89
N PRO A 57 -12.33 -10.36 -12.88
CA PRO A 57 -11.10 -9.61 -13.04
C PRO A 57 -10.33 -10.11 -14.26
N TYR A 58 -9.88 -9.17 -15.09
CA TYR A 58 -9.16 -9.52 -16.30
C TYR A 58 -7.84 -10.23 -15.98
N LYS A 59 -7.52 -11.29 -16.72
CA LYS A 59 -6.20 -11.93 -16.72
C LYS A 59 -5.42 -11.45 -17.94
N SER A 60 -4.23 -10.90 -17.69
CA SER A 60 -3.32 -10.57 -18.78
C SER A 60 -2.86 -11.84 -19.52
N SER A 61 -2.75 -11.78 -20.84
CA SER A 61 -2.15 -12.85 -21.65
C SER A 61 -0.70 -13.15 -21.24
N ASP A 62 0.01 -12.14 -20.72
CA ASP A 62 1.40 -12.25 -20.28
C ASP A 62 1.53 -12.97 -18.91
N TYR A 63 0.42 -13.01 -18.15
CA TYR A 63 0.37 -13.63 -16.81
C TYR A 63 -0.86 -14.54 -16.68
N PRO A 64 -0.99 -15.61 -17.48
CA PRO A 64 -2.19 -16.44 -17.53
C PRO A 64 -2.49 -17.21 -16.24
N THR A 65 -1.48 -17.38 -15.40
CA THR A 65 -1.57 -18.07 -14.10
C THR A 65 -1.65 -17.10 -12.91
N SER A 66 -2.02 -15.84 -13.15
CA SER A 66 -2.06 -14.80 -12.13
C SER A 66 -2.95 -15.20 -10.94
N TYR A 67 -4.11 -15.83 -11.18
CA TYR A 67 -4.94 -16.45 -10.14
C TYR A 67 -5.56 -17.75 -10.66
N GLU A 68 -6.02 -18.63 -9.75
CA GLU A 68 -6.61 -19.94 -10.08
C GLU A 68 -8.11 -19.83 -10.31
N THR A 69 -8.82 -19.24 -9.36
CA THR A 69 -10.28 -19.08 -9.45
C THR A 69 -10.72 -17.66 -9.15
N ALA A 70 -11.84 -17.26 -9.78
CA ALA A 70 -12.59 -16.06 -9.42
C ALA A 70 -14.07 -16.45 -9.35
N THR A 71 -14.67 -16.31 -8.18
CA THR A 71 -16.05 -16.72 -7.89
C THR A 71 -16.89 -15.49 -7.57
N LEU A 72 -18.02 -15.34 -8.28
CA LEU A 72 -18.97 -14.27 -7.99
C LEU A 72 -19.54 -14.44 -6.58
N VAL A 73 -19.53 -13.39 -5.77
CA VAL A 73 -20.07 -13.40 -4.42
C VAL A 73 -21.60 -13.41 -4.48
N GLU A 74 -22.23 -14.34 -3.73
CA GLU A 74 -23.68 -14.49 -3.71
C GLU A 74 -24.39 -13.17 -3.38
N GLY A 75 -25.43 -12.86 -4.12
CA GLY A 75 -26.23 -11.64 -3.97
C GLY A 75 -25.59 -10.38 -4.59
N THR A 76 -24.47 -10.50 -5.29
CA THR A 76 -23.82 -9.41 -6.01
C THR A 76 -23.79 -9.68 -7.52
N SER A 77 -23.49 -8.64 -8.31
CA SER A 77 -23.35 -8.74 -9.77
C SER A 77 -21.93 -8.41 -10.25
N ASP A 78 -21.08 -7.91 -9.34
CA ASP A 78 -19.81 -7.25 -9.68
C ASP A 78 -18.70 -7.49 -8.65
N VAL A 79 -18.96 -8.32 -7.61
CA VAL A 79 -17.97 -8.62 -6.56
C VAL A 79 -17.50 -10.06 -6.69
N TYR A 80 -16.19 -10.25 -6.69
CA TYR A 80 -15.55 -11.55 -6.88
C TYR A 80 -14.57 -11.88 -5.76
N ASP A 81 -14.61 -13.12 -5.29
CA ASP A 81 -13.56 -13.74 -4.49
C ASP A 81 -12.55 -14.40 -5.42
N VAL A 82 -11.32 -13.95 -5.36
CA VAL A 82 -10.21 -14.39 -6.22
C VAL A 82 -9.19 -15.13 -5.38
N TYR A 83 -8.91 -16.36 -5.76
CA TYR A 83 -8.00 -17.26 -5.03
C TYR A 83 -6.74 -17.56 -5.86
N LYS A 84 -5.60 -17.58 -5.17
CA LYS A 84 -4.32 -18.05 -5.70
C LYS A 84 -3.59 -18.84 -4.61
N SER A 85 -3.17 -20.07 -4.90
CA SER A 85 -2.35 -20.87 -3.99
C SER A 85 -0.91 -20.34 -3.86
N GLY A 86 -0.21 -20.78 -2.81
CA GLY A 86 1.18 -20.43 -2.57
C GLY A 86 1.38 -19.22 -1.68
N ALA A 87 2.63 -18.80 -1.51
CA ALA A 87 3.04 -17.71 -0.60
C ALA A 87 3.34 -16.40 -1.34
N ASP A 88 2.96 -16.26 -2.60
CA ASP A 88 3.13 -15.04 -3.37
C ASP A 88 1.87 -14.63 -4.11
N PHE A 89 1.67 -13.32 -4.23
CA PHE A 89 0.62 -12.69 -5.01
C PHE A 89 1.19 -11.90 -6.20
N LYS A 90 2.40 -12.30 -6.65
CA LYS A 90 3.01 -11.69 -7.85
C LYS A 90 2.04 -11.70 -9.01
N PHE A 91 1.87 -10.53 -9.66
CA PHE A 91 1.04 -10.34 -10.84
C PHE A 91 -0.44 -10.74 -10.68
N LEU A 92 -0.95 -10.92 -9.43
CA LEU A 92 -2.29 -11.48 -9.18
C LEU A 92 -3.38 -10.78 -10.03
N PHE A 93 -3.34 -9.46 -10.11
CA PHE A 93 -4.27 -8.63 -10.86
C PHE A 93 -3.57 -7.73 -11.89
N CYS A 94 -2.34 -8.06 -12.28
CA CYS A 94 -1.61 -7.24 -13.25
C CYS A 94 -2.44 -7.06 -14.53
N ASP A 95 -2.59 -5.81 -14.98
CA ASP A 95 -3.44 -5.40 -16.12
C ASP A 95 -4.97 -5.61 -15.95
N SER A 96 -5.46 -5.94 -14.75
CA SER A 96 -6.91 -6.07 -14.49
C SER A 96 -7.58 -4.70 -14.47
N ARG A 97 -7.85 -4.15 -15.65
CA ARG A 97 -8.33 -2.78 -15.83
C ARG A 97 -9.77 -2.55 -15.39
N ASN A 98 -10.52 -3.62 -15.14
CA ASN A 98 -11.91 -3.57 -14.70
C ASN A 98 -12.07 -3.59 -13.17
N ILE A 99 -11.01 -3.80 -12.39
CA ILE A 99 -11.08 -3.71 -10.93
C ILE A 99 -11.15 -2.23 -10.52
N VAL A 100 -12.16 -1.89 -9.71
CA VAL A 100 -12.37 -0.54 -9.17
C VAL A 100 -12.13 -0.44 -7.68
N GLU A 101 -12.28 -1.54 -6.94
CA GLU A 101 -12.15 -1.57 -5.50
C GLU A 101 -11.58 -2.91 -5.01
N VAL A 102 -10.65 -2.86 -4.07
CA VAL A 102 -10.21 -4.01 -3.25
C VAL A 102 -10.95 -3.92 -1.92
N LEU A 103 -11.93 -4.81 -1.71
CA LEU A 103 -12.81 -4.81 -0.55
C LEU A 103 -12.15 -5.43 0.69
N GLY A 104 -11.18 -6.30 0.50
CA GLY A 104 -10.42 -6.95 1.55
C GLY A 104 -9.64 -8.15 1.02
N ALA A 105 -8.74 -8.68 1.84
CA ALA A 105 -7.98 -9.87 1.51
C ALA A 105 -7.56 -10.64 2.76
N ASN A 106 -7.45 -11.96 2.64
CA ASN A 106 -6.73 -12.79 3.59
C ASN A 106 -5.38 -13.17 2.97
N THR A 107 -4.36 -12.43 3.36
CA THR A 107 -2.98 -12.50 2.85
C THR A 107 -2.02 -13.10 3.87
N THR A 108 -2.56 -13.81 4.87
CA THR A 108 -1.75 -14.47 5.92
C THR A 108 -0.68 -15.38 5.30
N GLY A 109 0.59 -15.08 5.58
CA GLY A 109 1.72 -15.85 5.06
C GLY A 109 2.16 -15.48 3.63
N ILE A 110 1.54 -14.49 2.99
CA ILE A 110 2.02 -13.96 1.71
C ILE A 110 3.26 -13.09 1.96
N THR A 111 4.33 -13.39 1.23
CA THR A 111 5.63 -12.71 1.38
C THR A 111 5.99 -11.80 0.22
N ASP A 112 5.31 -11.93 -0.92
CA ASP A 112 5.66 -11.22 -2.14
C ASP A 112 4.40 -10.72 -2.87
N MET A 113 4.33 -9.40 -3.09
CA MET A 113 3.24 -8.71 -3.77
C MET A 113 3.74 -7.91 -4.99
N TYR A 114 4.85 -8.36 -5.59
CA TYR A 114 5.42 -7.74 -6.79
C TYR A 114 4.39 -7.63 -7.92
N ASN A 115 4.17 -6.40 -8.43
CA ASN A 115 3.20 -6.14 -9.51
C ASN A 115 1.74 -6.56 -9.22
N MET A 116 1.34 -6.77 -7.97
CA MET A 116 0.02 -7.35 -7.64
C MET A 116 -1.15 -6.62 -8.31
N PHE A 117 -1.18 -5.30 -8.31
CA PHE A 117 -2.21 -4.46 -8.93
C PHE A 117 -1.64 -3.55 -10.03
N SER A 118 -0.48 -3.89 -10.58
CA SER A 118 0.14 -3.07 -11.63
C SER A 118 -0.80 -2.93 -12.84
N HIS A 119 -0.93 -1.70 -13.36
CA HIS A 119 -1.83 -1.36 -14.46
C HIS A 119 -3.34 -1.58 -14.19
N CYS A 120 -3.77 -1.68 -12.94
CA CYS A 120 -5.19 -1.62 -12.57
C CYS A 120 -5.69 -0.16 -12.72
N THR A 121 -5.86 0.27 -13.97
CA THR A 121 -6.07 1.69 -14.29
C THR A 121 -7.39 2.26 -13.80
N SER A 122 -8.38 1.42 -13.48
CA SER A 122 -9.68 1.82 -12.90
C SER A 122 -9.72 1.74 -11.37
N LEU A 123 -8.67 1.21 -10.71
CA LEU A 123 -8.65 1.03 -9.27
C LEU A 123 -8.66 2.38 -8.54
N THR A 124 -9.67 2.62 -7.71
CA THR A 124 -9.87 3.86 -6.96
C THR A 124 -9.66 3.69 -5.47
N THR A 125 -9.98 2.52 -4.92
CA THR A 125 -10.05 2.27 -3.47
C THR A 125 -9.44 0.92 -3.11
N VAL A 126 -8.62 0.93 -2.06
CA VAL A 126 -8.04 -0.27 -1.47
C VAL A 126 -8.30 -0.24 0.03
N HIS A 127 -8.99 -1.27 0.55
CA HIS A 127 -9.17 -1.44 1.99
C HIS A 127 -7.95 -2.13 2.62
N LEU A 128 -7.81 -1.98 3.93
CA LEU A 128 -6.70 -2.58 4.68
C LEU A 128 -6.78 -4.11 4.66
N PHE A 129 -5.64 -4.74 4.43
CA PHE A 129 -5.43 -6.18 4.60
C PHE A 129 -4.03 -6.44 5.19
N ASP A 130 -3.78 -7.67 5.64
CA ASP A 130 -2.51 -8.03 6.26
C ASP A 130 -1.35 -7.99 5.26
N THR A 131 -0.29 -7.27 5.61
CA THR A 131 0.97 -7.22 4.86
C THR A 131 2.19 -7.48 5.74
N PHE A 132 1.96 -7.99 6.96
CA PHE A 132 3.03 -8.16 7.96
C PHE A 132 4.19 -9.05 7.47
N SER A 133 3.88 -10.11 6.71
CA SER A 133 4.90 -11.04 6.20
C SER A 133 5.53 -10.60 4.87
N VAL A 134 5.05 -9.50 4.27
CA VAL A 134 5.49 -9.08 2.93
C VAL A 134 6.87 -8.45 2.99
N THR A 135 7.75 -8.89 2.09
CA THR A 135 9.13 -8.39 1.94
C THR A 135 9.34 -7.62 0.63
N ASP A 136 8.49 -7.84 -0.38
CA ASP A 136 8.58 -7.20 -1.68
C ASP A 136 7.23 -6.59 -2.08
N MET A 137 7.20 -5.25 -2.25
CA MET A 137 6.06 -4.46 -2.74
C MET A 137 6.41 -3.66 -4.01
N GLN A 138 7.46 -4.07 -4.73
CA GLN A 138 7.84 -3.38 -5.97
C GLN A 138 6.69 -3.38 -6.96
N GLN A 139 6.42 -2.21 -7.56
CA GLN A 139 5.39 -2.00 -8.58
C GLN A 139 3.96 -2.42 -8.16
N MET A 140 3.68 -2.60 -6.86
CA MET A 140 2.39 -3.14 -6.39
C MET A 140 1.20 -2.37 -6.95
N PHE A 141 1.27 -1.04 -7.03
CA PHE A 141 0.23 -0.16 -7.59
C PHE A 141 0.72 0.64 -8.81
N TYR A 142 1.76 0.17 -9.50
CA TYR A 142 2.30 0.88 -10.66
C TYR A 142 1.23 1.16 -11.70
N LYS A 143 1.11 2.45 -12.11
CA LYS A 143 0.08 2.91 -13.07
C LYS A 143 -1.39 2.68 -12.63
N CYS A 144 -1.67 2.60 -11.34
CA CYS A 144 -3.05 2.71 -10.84
C CYS A 144 -3.49 4.18 -10.92
N ASN A 145 -3.79 4.64 -12.13
CA ASN A 145 -3.95 6.07 -12.44
C ASN A 145 -5.09 6.75 -11.69
N GLN A 146 -6.10 6.01 -11.26
CA GLN A 146 -7.28 6.51 -10.55
C GLN A 146 -7.21 6.33 -9.03
N LEU A 147 -6.16 5.68 -8.52
CA LEU A 147 -5.98 5.47 -7.08
C LEU A 147 -5.74 6.81 -6.37
N THR A 148 -6.60 7.14 -5.39
CA THR A 148 -6.56 8.44 -4.70
C THR A 148 -5.85 8.39 -3.35
N SER A 149 -5.91 7.25 -2.68
CA SER A 149 -5.28 6.99 -1.38
C SER A 149 -5.10 5.49 -1.15
N VAL A 150 -4.28 5.13 -0.18
CA VAL A 150 -4.08 3.76 0.29
C VAL A 150 -4.12 3.72 1.82
N PRO A 151 -4.49 2.57 2.43
CA PRO A 151 -4.43 2.40 3.88
C PRO A 151 -2.98 2.34 4.38
N LEU A 152 -2.80 2.45 5.70
CA LEU A 152 -1.51 2.23 6.34
C LEU A 152 -1.20 0.72 6.39
N PHE A 153 -0.49 0.23 5.38
CA PHE A 153 0.02 -1.13 5.37
C PHE A 153 1.12 -1.36 6.41
N SER A 154 1.24 -2.59 6.91
CA SER A 154 2.41 -3.02 7.69
C SER A 154 3.60 -3.23 6.75
N THR A 155 4.63 -2.41 6.88
CA THR A 155 5.78 -2.40 5.96
C THR A 155 7.12 -2.65 6.64
N SER A 156 7.11 -2.99 7.94
CA SER A 156 8.34 -3.18 8.74
C SER A 156 9.30 -4.24 8.20
N ASN A 157 8.78 -5.23 7.46
CA ASN A 157 9.58 -6.30 6.84
C ASN A 157 9.88 -6.05 5.35
N VAL A 158 9.35 -4.97 4.77
CA VAL A 158 9.54 -4.68 3.34
C VAL A 158 10.92 -4.13 3.08
N THR A 159 11.64 -4.73 2.14
CA THR A 159 12.98 -4.32 1.73
C THR A 159 13.02 -3.60 0.38
N ALA A 160 11.99 -3.76 -0.45
CA ALA A 160 11.93 -3.21 -1.80
C ALA A 160 10.57 -2.58 -2.09
N MET A 161 10.60 -1.27 -2.46
CA MET A 161 9.41 -0.46 -2.82
C MET A 161 9.59 0.26 -4.17
N MET A 162 10.50 -0.23 -5.03
CA MET A 162 10.75 0.39 -6.34
C MET A 162 9.46 0.49 -7.15
N TYR A 163 9.14 1.70 -7.66
CA TYR A 163 7.93 2.01 -8.44
C TYR A 163 6.59 1.66 -7.74
N MET A 164 6.52 1.46 -6.42
CA MET A 164 5.30 0.99 -5.75
C MET A 164 4.05 1.80 -6.13
N PHE A 165 4.18 3.10 -6.27
CA PHE A 165 3.12 4.03 -6.69
C PHE A 165 3.47 4.79 -7.98
N GLY A 166 4.47 4.34 -8.73
CA GLY A 166 4.86 5.03 -9.97
C GLY A 166 3.68 5.25 -10.91
N TYR A 167 3.49 6.49 -11.38
CA TYR A 167 2.39 6.92 -12.24
C TYR A 167 0.98 6.77 -11.65
N CYS A 168 0.83 6.76 -10.33
CA CYS A 168 -0.46 6.92 -9.66
C CYS A 168 -0.90 8.40 -9.72
N ASN A 169 -1.39 8.83 -10.88
CA ASN A 169 -1.59 10.26 -11.19
C ASN A 169 -2.64 10.95 -10.30
N SER A 170 -3.60 10.20 -9.74
CA SER A 170 -4.66 10.72 -8.86
C SER A 170 -4.29 10.65 -7.38
N LEU A 171 -3.16 10.03 -7.02
CA LEU A 171 -2.74 9.86 -5.62
C LEU A 171 -2.38 11.22 -5.01
N THR A 172 -3.11 11.61 -3.96
CA THR A 172 -2.95 12.93 -3.31
C THR A 172 -2.06 12.90 -2.09
N SER A 173 -2.06 11.78 -1.38
CA SER A 173 -1.25 11.55 -0.19
C SER A 173 -1.08 10.06 0.07
N VAL A 174 -0.08 9.70 0.85
CA VAL A 174 0.12 8.35 1.39
C VAL A 174 0.37 8.42 2.89
N PRO A 175 0.03 7.37 3.65
CA PRO A 175 0.42 7.26 5.07
C PRO A 175 1.94 7.27 5.23
N LEU A 176 2.41 7.57 6.44
CA LEU A 176 3.82 7.41 6.78
C LEU A 176 4.10 5.92 7.04
N PHE A 177 4.53 5.21 6.01
CA PHE A 177 4.94 3.81 6.11
C PHE A 177 6.20 3.67 6.97
N ASP A 178 6.34 2.52 7.65
CA ASP A 178 7.62 2.13 8.23
C ASP A 178 8.58 1.69 7.12
N THR A 179 9.59 2.51 6.87
CA THR A 179 10.59 2.28 5.81
C THR A 179 11.96 1.94 6.36
N SER A 180 12.04 1.59 7.66
CA SER A 180 13.31 1.31 8.35
C SER A 180 14.11 0.15 7.75
N SER A 181 13.44 -0.82 7.13
CA SER A 181 14.06 -1.98 6.48
C SER A 181 14.24 -1.81 4.96
N VAL A 182 13.71 -0.72 4.37
CA VAL A 182 13.71 -0.54 2.90
C VAL A 182 15.10 -0.15 2.40
N ILE A 183 15.57 -0.89 1.40
CA ILE A 183 16.88 -0.68 0.76
C ILE A 183 16.76 0.08 -0.55
N ASN A 184 15.67 -0.17 -1.31
CA ASN A 184 15.45 0.46 -2.62
C ASN A 184 14.06 1.12 -2.68
N MET A 185 14.08 2.45 -2.95
CA MET A 185 12.91 3.31 -3.17
C MET A 185 12.92 3.97 -4.56
N ASP A 186 13.63 3.40 -5.54
CA ASP A 186 13.74 4.00 -6.87
C ASP A 186 12.36 4.22 -7.48
N ALA A 187 12.12 5.44 -7.97
CA ALA A 187 10.90 5.85 -8.65
C ALA A 187 9.60 5.53 -7.89
N MET A 188 9.65 5.38 -6.55
CA MET A 188 8.49 4.95 -5.75
C MET A 188 7.24 5.79 -6.03
N PHE A 189 7.40 7.09 -6.31
CA PHE A 189 6.33 8.05 -6.61
C PHE A 189 6.54 8.77 -7.95
N ASP A 190 7.41 8.24 -8.85
CA ASP A 190 7.60 8.89 -10.17
C ASP A 190 6.26 9.13 -10.85
N GLY A 191 6.04 10.37 -11.33
CA GLY A 191 4.82 10.75 -12.03
C GLY A 191 3.55 10.86 -11.17
N CYS A 192 3.63 10.78 -9.83
CA CYS A 192 2.49 11.03 -8.94
C CYS A 192 2.09 12.53 -8.98
N SER A 193 1.52 12.95 -10.10
CA SER A 193 1.32 14.38 -10.44
C SER A 193 0.33 15.10 -9.55
N SER A 194 -0.49 14.38 -8.75
CA SER A 194 -1.43 14.96 -7.79
C SER A 194 -0.94 14.94 -6.34
N LEU A 195 0.23 14.34 -6.06
CA LEU A 195 0.78 14.27 -4.72
C LEU A 195 1.05 15.69 -4.19
N THR A 196 0.58 15.98 -2.96
CA THR A 196 0.64 17.33 -2.36
C THR A 196 1.75 17.52 -1.33
N SER A 197 2.25 16.43 -0.76
CA SER A 197 3.34 16.47 0.21
C SER A 197 4.26 15.26 0.08
N VAL A 198 5.52 15.45 0.43
CA VAL A 198 6.51 14.37 0.57
C VAL A 198 6.51 13.91 2.03
N PRO A 199 6.19 12.63 2.34
CA PRO A 199 6.31 12.10 3.68
C PRO A 199 7.77 12.04 4.14
N LEU A 200 8.01 12.24 5.43
CA LEU A 200 9.35 12.14 6.01
C LEU A 200 9.68 10.67 6.34
N PHE A 201 9.90 9.89 5.30
CA PHE A 201 10.26 8.48 5.43
C PHE A 201 11.61 8.27 6.14
N ASN A 202 11.74 7.16 6.87
CA ASN A 202 13.04 6.74 7.39
C ASN A 202 13.93 6.24 6.25
N THR A 203 15.03 6.94 5.97
CA THR A 203 15.97 6.61 4.89
C THR A 203 17.25 5.93 5.39
N SER A 204 17.32 5.55 6.66
CA SER A 204 18.57 5.07 7.29
C SER A 204 19.15 3.79 6.67
N SER A 205 18.31 2.94 6.08
CA SER A 205 18.71 1.71 5.38
C SER A 205 18.72 1.86 3.86
N VAL A 206 18.27 3.02 3.34
CA VAL A 206 18.09 3.22 1.90
C VAL A 206 19.43 3.40 1.21
N VAL A 207 19.68 2.58 0.20
CA VAL A 207 20.86 2.67 -0.69
C VAL A 207 20.51 3.44 -1.95
N SER A 208 19.29 3.26 -2.49
CA SER A 208 18.87 3.91 -3.73
C SER A 208 17.46 4.50 -3.62
N MET A 209 17.33 5.73 -4.12
CA MET A 209 16.09 6.49 -4.25
C MET A 209 16.09 7.35 -5.54
N HIS A 210 16.71 6.82 -6.61
CA HIS A 210 16.69 7.46 -7.92
C HIS A 210 15.26 7.75 -8.37
N ASP A 211 15.02 8.92 -8.95
CA ASP A 211 13.73 9.32 -9.53
C ASP A 211 12.54 9.24 -8.55
N MET A 212 12.77 9.13 -7.22
CA MET A 212 11.73 8.77 -6.23
C MET A 212 10.49 9.67 -6.29
N PHE A 213 10.67 10.99 -6.46
CA PHE A 213 9.59 11.98 -6.60
C PHE A 213 9.68 12.73 -7.94
N LEU A 214 10.27 12.10 -8.96
CA LEU A 214 10.34 12.66 -10.29
C LEU A 214 8.94 13.06 -10.79
N ASN A 215 8.78 14.29 -11.27
CA ASN A 215 7.51 14.81 -11.79
C ASN A 215 6.31 14.86 -10.81
N CYS A 216 6.53 14.82 -9.51
CA CYS A 216 5.50 15.09 -8.49
C CYS A 216 5.19 16.61 -8.41
N LYS A 217 4.65 17.19 -9.50
CA LYS A 217 4.63 18.63 -9.75
C LYS A 217 3.77 19.45 -8.78
N LYS A 218 2.79 18.83 -8.09
CA LYS A 218 1.88 19.52 -7.16
C LYS A 218 2.32 19.49 -5.69
N VAL A 219 3.47 18.91 -5.39
CA VAL A 219 4.01 18.91 -4.03
C VAL A 219 4.17 20.36 -3.54
N GLN A 220 3.76 20.61 -2.30
CA GLN A 220 3.82 21.91 -1.64
C GLN A 220 4.84 21.92 -0.51
N SER A 221 5.18 20.75 0.06
CA SER A 221 6.07 20.64 1.23
C SER A 221 6.69 19.27 1.38
N GLY A 222 7.77 19.20 2.16
CA GLY A 222 8.41 17.98 2.62
C GLY A 222 9.62 17.54 1.79
N ALA A 223 9.80 18.05 0.56
CA ALA A 223 10.92 17.67 -0.28
C ALA A 223 12.26 18.08 0.33
N LEU A 224 12.35 19.32 0.82
CA LEU A 224 13.57 19.82 1.48
C LEU A 224 13.86 19.07 2.78
N ALA A 225 12.82 18.77 3.57
CA ALA A 225 12.99 18.04 4.84
C ALA A 225 13.53 16.62 4.61
N LEU A 226 12.98 15.90 3.64
CA LEU A 226 13.45 14.56 3.29
C LEU A 226 14.89 14.60 2.72
N TYR A 227 15.21 15.57 1.86
CA TYR A 227 16.57 15.79 1.36
C TYR A 227 17.55 15.99 2.52
N LEU A 228 17.27 16.92 3.43
CA LEU A 228 18.14 17.20 4.57
C LEU A 228 18.36 15.96 5.44
N GLN A 229 17.30 15.22 5.73
CA GLN A 229 17.42 13.95 6.48
C GLN A 229 18.31 12.95 5.74
N ALA A 230 18.03 12.68 4.46
CA ALA A 230 18.73 11.66 3.69
C ALA A 230 20.20 12.02 3.43
N SER A 231 20.50 13.30 3.15
CA SER A 231 21.86 13.75 2.82
C SER A 231 22.78 13.90 4.04
N THR A 232 22.23 14.05 5.25
CA THR A 232 23.02 14.29 6.47
C THR A 232 23.11 13.05 7.39
N GLN A 233 22.48 11.95 7.05
CA GLN A 233 22.57 10.69 7.83
C GLN A 233 23.98 10.07 7.71
N ALA A 234 24.31 9.14 8.63
CA ALA A 234 25.62 8.54 8.70
C ALA A 234 26.04 7.80 7.40
N ASN A 235 25.06 7.21 6.69
CA ASN A 235 25.25 6.55 5.40
C ASN A 235 24.22 7.10 4.42
N PRO A 236 24.50 8.21 3.73
CA PRO A 236 23.57 8.78 2.74
C PRO A 236 23.33 7.79 1.57
N PRO A 237 22.12 7.78 0.98
CA PRO A 237 21.87 7.02 -0.23
C PRO A 237 22.85 7.38 -1.34
N THR A 238 23.49 6.38 -1.95
CA THR A 238 24.39 6.58 -3.08
C THR A 238 23.65 6.75 -4.40
N GLY A 239 22.46 6.16 -4.51
CA GLY A 239 21.54 6.32 -5.62
C GLY A 239 20.51 7.39 -5.32
N HIS A 240 20.73 8.65 -5.76
CA HIS A 240 19.84 9.77 -5.48
C HIS A 240 19.59 10.71 -6.68
N VAL A 241 20.09 10.35 -7.84
CA VAL A 241 19.96 11.20 -9.04
C VAL A 241 18.49 11.40 -9.39
N LYS A 242 18.08 12.65 -9.64
CA LYS A 242 16.72 13.07 -9.98
C LYS A 242 15.65 12.75 -8.92
N THR A 243 16.03 12.45 -7.67
CA THR A 243 15.08 12.14 -6.60
C THR A 243 13.94 13.16 -6.51
N PHE A 244 14.25 14.45 -6.65
CA PHE A 244 13.28 15.55 -6.57
C PHE A 244 13.10 16.34 -7.88
N ARG A 245 13.51 15.81 -9.01
CA ARG A 245 13.40 16.53 -10.29
C ARG A 245 11.95 16.87 -10.62
N ASN A 246 11.66 18.16 -10.83
CA ASN A 246 10.31 18.70 -11.02
C ASN A 246 9.34 18.45 -9.85
N CYS A 247 9.82 18.06 -8.66
CA CYS A 247 9.00 17.93 -7.47
C CYS A 247 8.54 19.32 -7.00
N GLY A 248 7.23 19.53 -6.92
CA GLY A 248 6.67 20.83 -6.51
C GLY A 248 6.80 21.96 -7.53
N ALA A 249 7.25 21.70 -8.75
CA ALA A 249 7.53 22.72 -9.75
C ALA A 249 6.30 23.60 -10.12
N ASN A 250 5.09 23.12 -9.91
CA ASN A 250 3.85 23.84 -10.23
C ASN A 250 3.24 24.55 -9.00
N THR A 251 3.94 24.60 -7.86
CA THR A 251 3.48 25.28 -6.64
C THR A 251 4.53 26.29 -6.18
N THR A 252 4.11 27.40 -5.57
CA THR A 252 5.03 28.43 -5.08
C THR A 252 5.93 27.90 -3.97
N THR A 253 5.35 27.17 -3.01
CA THR A 253 6.08 26.62 -1.85
C THR A 253 6.99 25.48 -2.26
N GLY A 254 6.52 24.54 -3.09
CA GLY A 254 7.33 23.43 -3.61
C GLY A 254 8.50 23.89 -4.46
N ALA A 255 8.29 24.89 -5.33
CA ALA A 255 9.37 25.48 -6.12
C ALA A 255 10.43 26.16 -5.23
N ALA A 256 10.01 26.80 -4.12
CA ALA A 256 10.92 27.40 -3.16
C ALA A 256 11.74 26.36 -2.38
N GLU A 257 11.14 25.22 -2.01
CA GLU A 257 11.89 24.10 -1.42
C GLU A 257 12.87 23.50 -2.43
N LEU A 258 12.39 23.22 -3.66
CA LEU A 258 13.20 22.66 -4.72
C LEU A 258 14.44 23.51 -5.05
N ALA A 259 14.32 24.84 -4.98
CA ALA A 259 15.44 25.75 -5.21
C ALA A 259 16.59 25.57 -4.20
N GLN A 260 16.33 25.06 -3.01
CA GLN A 260 17.31 24.82 -1.94
C GLN A 260 17.96 23.42 -2.01
N ILE A 261 17.42 22.52 -2.83
CA ILE A 261 17.97 21.17 -3.02
C ILE A 261 19.06 21.25 -4.09
N PRO A 262 20.24 20.61 -3.91
CA PRO A 262 21.31 20.58 -4.90
C PRO A 262 20.92 19.91 -6.22
N ASP A 263 21.64 20.25 -7.30
CA ASP A 263 21.29 19.80 -8.65
C ASP A 263 21.52 18.30 -8.88
N ASP A 264 22.42 17.67 -8.12
CA ASP A 264 22.66 16.22 -8.17
C ASP A 264 21.49 15.38 -7.61
N TRP A 265 20.57 16.04 -6.85
CA TRP A 265 19.33 15.43 -6.36
C TRP A 265 18.10 15.81 -7.21
N LYS A 266 18.28 16.67 -8.21
CA LYS A 266 17.19 17.19 -9.06
C LYS A 266 17.18 16.65 -10.49
#